data_7eb9bb6496ffa32e5aa0e396d53742c6
#
_entry.id   7eb9bb6496ffa32e5aa0e396d53742c6
#
_cell.length_a   1.000
_cell.length_b   1.000
_cell.length_c   1.000
_cell.angle_alpha   90.00
_cell.angle_beta   90.00
_cell.angle_gamma   90.00
#
_symmetry.space_group_name_H-M   'P 1'
#
loop_
_entity.id
_entity.type
_entity.pdbx_description
1 polymer ?
#
loop_
_entity_poly.entity_id
_entity_poly.type
_entity_poly.pdbx_seq_one_letter_code
_entity_poly.pdbx_strand_id
1 'polypeptide(L)'
;MDKKLYPRIGEEVIWETLDNGLPVCIVPKQGFSRKYALFATRYGGMDMRFRLNGQWLDTPAGIAHYLEHKLFENEDSDVFELYAATGADGNAMTGFEDTIYLFTCTENYAESLKILLDFVQDPYFTQENVDKEQGIIGQEIKMTMDLPNRKCFFNLLGALYAAHPVRNDIAGTVESIAQITPELLYRCYYAFYNLHNMALAVAGNLDVDEVIAICDEHLKPCEDMNLEVKFPEEPSLPVKPLVEEHFSVGVPIFSIGFKCAPYADDVIVKKEVEANILLSLLAGKMSPLYK
;
A
#
# COMPACT_ATOMS: atom_id res chain seq x y z
N MET A 1 -11.73 19.80 -13.25
CA MET A 1 -10.55 19.17 -13.89
C MET A 1 -9.40 20.16 -13.98
N ASP A 2 -8.26 19.84 -13.40
CA ASP A 2 -7.03 20.62 -13.49
C ASP A 2 -6.02 19.87 -14.37
N LYS A 3 -5.49 20.55 -15.42
CA LYS A 3 -4.60 19.94 -16.41
C LYS A 3 -3.19 20.49 -16.25
N LYS A 4 -2.22 19.61 -16.05
CA LYS A 4 -0.81 19.94 -15.93
C LYS A 4 0.00 19.30 -17.05
N LEU A 5 0.60 20.13 -17.89
CA LEU A 5 1.48 19.68 -18.96
C LEU A 5 2.93 19.63 -18.46
N TYR A 6 3.62 18.56 -18.80
CA TYR A 6 5.06 18.37 -18.57
C TYR A 6 5.83 18.36 -19.89
N PRO A 7 6.16 19.53 -20.49
CA PRO A 7 6.67 19.62 -21.86
C PRO A 7 7.98 18.87 -22.09
N ARG A 8 8.83 18.75 -21.05
CA ARG A 8 10.13 18.09 -21.17
C ARG A 8 10.04 16.61 -21.45
N ILE A 9 8.96 15.98 -21.07
CA ILE A 9 8.72 14.53 -21.24
C ILE A 9 7.50 14.27 -22.12
N GLY A 10 6.81 15.33 -22.58
CA GLY A 10 5.63 15.22 -23.44
C GLY A 10 4.42 14.60 -22.74
N GLU A 11 4.31 14.78 -21.41
CA GLU A 11 3.25 14.19 -20.60
C GLU A 11 2.21 15.23 -20.19
N GLU A 12 0.95 14.80 -20.18
CA GLU A 12 -0.19 15.50 -19.58
C GLU A 12 -0.73 14.71 -18.41
N VAL A 13 -0.99 15.38 -17.31
CA VAL A 13 -1.64 14.79 -16.12
C VAL A 13 -2.88 15.61 -15.83
N ILE A 14 -4.01 14.93 -15.67
CA ILE A 14 -5.30 15.52 -15.38
C ILE A 14 -5.68 15.11 -13.95
N TRP A 15 -6.05 16.10 -13.14
CA TRP A 15 -6.55 15.91 -11.79
C TRP A 15 -7.99 16.35 -11.70
N GLU A 16 -8.81 15.53 -11.08
CA GLU A 16 -10.17 15.84 -10.70
C GLU A 16 -10.42 15.40 -9.26
N THR A 17 -11.17 16.19 -8.50
CA THR A 17 -11.71 15.73 -7.23
C THR A 17 -13.21 15.60 -7.42
N LEU A 18 -13.72 14.40 -7.29
CA LEU A 18 -15.13 14.08 -7.45
C LEU A 18 -15.97 14.67 -6.31
N ASP A 19 -17.27 14.78 -6.52
CA ASP A 19 -18.21 15.32 -5.51
C ASP A 19 -18.22 14.49 -4.20
N ASN A 20 -17.87 13.20 -4.29
CA ASN A 20 -17.71 12.29 -3.15
C ASN A 20 -16.34 12.42 -2.43
N GLY A 21 -15.50 13.36 -2.84
CA GLY A 21 -14.20 13.66 -2.23
C GLY A 21 -13.01 12.86 -2.79
N LEU A 22 -13.22 11.89 -3.70
CA LEU A 22 -12.13 11.09 -4.26
C LEU A 22 -11.27 11.92 -5.23
N PRO A 23 -9.96 12.06 -5.01
CA PRO A 23 -9.04 12.56 -6.02
C PRO A 23 -8.77 11.50 -7.09
N VAL A 24 -8.93 11.89 -8.35
CA VAL A 24 -8.67 11.06 -9.54
C VAL A 24 -7.54 11.67 -10.34
N CYS A 25 -6.51 10.87 -10.61
CA CYS A 25 -5.36 11.23 -11.45
C CYS A 25 -5.43 10.48 -12.77
N ILE A 26 -5.55 11.17 -13.89
CA ILE A 26 -5.63 10.55 -15.23
C ILE A 26 -4.42 10.95 -16.04
N VAL A 27 -3.70 9.96 -16.58
CA VAL A 27 -2.54 10.15 -17.46
C VAL A 27 -2.85 9.58 -18.84
N PRO A 28 -3.40 10.38 -19.77
CA PRO A 28 -3.71 9.91 -21.12
C PRO A 28 -2.42 9.56 -21.88
N LYS A 29 -2.39 8.36 -22.46
CA LYS A 29 -1.25 7.82 -23.21
C LYS A 29 -1.67 7.37 -24.59
N GLN A 30 -1.76 8.27 -25.52
CA GLN A 30 -2.12 7.94 -26.91
C GLN A 30 -1.12 6.95 -27.53
N GLY A 31 -1.66 5.94 -28.22
CA GLY A 31 -0.85 4.92 -28.90
C GLY A 31 -0.35 3.77 -28.01
N PHE A 32 -0.60 3.80 -26.70
CA PHE A 32 -0.32 2.66 -25.82
C PHE A 32 -1.50 1.70 -25.81
N SER A 33 -1.25 0.43 -26.07
CA SER A 33 -2.27 -0.63 -26.01
C SER A 33 -2.61 -1.02 -24.56
N ARG A 34 -1.58 -1.04 -23.68
CA ARG A 34 -1.76 -1.37 -22.26
C ARG A 34 -2.36 -0.18 -21.50
N LYS A 35 -3.35 -0.50 -20.68
CA LYS A 35 -4.01 0.42 -19.78
C LYS A 35 -3.81 -0.06 -18.35
N TYR A 36 -3.81 0.87 -17.42
CA TYR A 36 -3.51 0.64 -16.01
C TYR A 36 -4.47 1.45 -15.14
N ALA A 37 -4.95 0.85 -14.07
CA ALA A 37 -5.65 1.57 -13.01
C ALA A 37 -5.17 1.08 -11.65
N LEU A 38 -5.05 2.00 -10.71
CA LEU A 38 -4.81 1.70 -9.30
C LEU A 38 -5.77 2.49 -8.41
N PHE A 39 -6.29 1.83 -7.40
CA PHE A 39 -7.14 2.41 -6.37
C PHE A 39 -6.46 2.19 -5.02
N ALA A 40 -6.01 3.26 -4.39
CA ALA A 40 -5.18 3.23 -3.20
C ALA A 40 -5.89 3.84 -2.00
N THR A 41 -5.67 3.28 -0.83
CA THR A 41 -6.02 3.88 0.46
C THR A 41 -4.76 4.22 1.26
N ARG A 42 -4.80 5.32 2.03
CA ARG A 42 -3.77 5.63 3.03
C ARG A 42 -3.98 4.76 4.26
N TYR A 43 -3.67 3.50 4.12
CA TYR A 43 -3.71 2.49 5.17
C TYR A 43 -2.64 1.45 4.91
N GLY A 44 -1.65 1.36 5.76
CA GLY A 44 -0.54 0.42 5.62
C GLY A 44 -0.14 -0.24 6.93
N GLY A 45 0.97 -0.97 6.89
CA GLY A 45 1.46 -1.75 8.03
C GLY A 45 1.83 -0.93 9.26
N MET A 46 1.99 0.41 9.12
CA MET A 46 2.30 1.30 10.23
C MET A 46 1.07 1.84 10.96
N ASP A 47 -0.13 1.79 10.38
CA ASP A 47 -1.34 2.43 10.90
C ASP A 47 -2.01 1.58 11.97
N MET A 48 -1.22 1.21 13.00
CA MET A 48 -1.63 0.29 14.07
C MET A 48 -2.42 0.96 15.18
N ARG A 49 -2.43 2.29 15.27
CA ARG A 49 -3.19 3.05 16.28
C ARG A 49 -3.86 4.24 15.64
N PHE A 50 -5.17 4.25 15.67
CA PHE A 50 -5.97 5.31 15.08
C PHE A 50 -7.19 5.66 15.93
N ARG A 51 -7.77 6.82 15.67
CA ARG A 51 -9.00 7.30 16.31
C ARG A 51 -10.07 7.51 15.24
N LEU A 52 -11.20 6.86 15.45
CA LEU A 52 -12.38 7.02 14.65
C LEU A 52 -13.55 7.44 15.57
N ASN A 53 -14.30 8.47 15.19
CA ASN A 53 -15.43 8.97 15.98
C ASN A 53 -15.09 9.20 17.47
N GLY A 54 -13.87 9.70 17.74
CA GLY A 54 -13.39 10.02 19.08
C GLY A 54 -12.88 8.83 19.91
N GLN A 55 -12.98 7.61 19.41
CA GLN A 55 -12.49 6.40 20.09
C GLN A 55 -11.17 5.92 19.51
N TRP A 56 -10.16 5.72 20.36
CA TRP A 56 -8.90 5.11 19.99
C TRP A 56 -9.03 3.60 19.84
N LEU A 57 -8.40 3.07 18.80
CA LEU A 57 -8.27 1.65 18.55
C LEU A 57 -6.79 1.32 18.32
N ASP A 58 -6.32 0.27 19.00
CA ASP A 58 -5.03 -0.36 18.72
C ASP A 58 -5.30 -1.66 17.96
N THR A 59 -4.52 -1.93 16.91
CA THR A 59 -4.68 -3.09 16.05
C THR A 59 -3.40 -3.94 16.02
N PRO A 60 -3.50 -5.25 15.81
CA PRO A 60 -2.34 -6.11 15.67
C PRO A 60 -1.58 -5.82 14.36
N ALA A 61 -0.27 -6.06 14.36
CA ALA A 61 0.53 -6.02 13.14
C ALA A 61 0.02 -7.05 12.13
N GLY A 62 0.03 -6.68 10.85
CA GLY A 62 -0.44 -7.53 9.76
C GLY A 62 -1.87 -7.27 9.31
N ILE A 63 -2.66 -6.47 10.06
CA ILE A 63 -4.08 -6.31 9.75
C ILE A 63 -4.36 -5.60 8.41
N ALA A 64 -3.52 -4.63 8.00
CA ALA A 64 -3.68 -3.97 6.71
C ALA A 64 -3.46 -4.96 5.54
N HIS A 65 -2.40 -5.77 5.62
CA HIS A 65 -2.12 -6.83 4.65
C HIS A 65 -3.21 -7.92 4.66
N TYR A 66 -3.70 -8.28 5.84
CA TYR A 66 -4.80 -9.23 5.97
C TYR A 66 -6.07 -8.71 5.29
N LEU A 67 -6.38 -7.44 5.46
CA LEU A 67 -7.53 -6.79 4.84
C LEU A 67 -7.38 -6.72 3.31
N GLU A 68 -6.15 -6.51 2.81
CA GLU A 68 -5.85 -6.59 1.38
C GLU A 68 -6.27 -7.93 0.79
N HIS A 69 -5.84 -9.04 1.39
CA HIS A 69 -6.21 -10.38 0.96
C HIS A 69 -7.73 -10.59 0.99
N LYS A 70 -8.38 -10.12 2.05
CA LYS A 70 -9.81 -10.38 2.25
C LYS A 70 -10.74 -9.64 1.29
N LEU A 71 -10.31 -8.53 0.71
CA LEU A 71 -11.14 -7.78 -0.26
C LEU A 71 -11.29 -8.50 -1.61
N PHE A 72 -10.41 -9.45 -1.94
CA PHE A 72 -10.55 -10.24 -3.17
C PHE A 72 -11.62 -11.34 -3.10
N GLU A 73 -12.13 -11.65 -1.92
CA GLU A 73 -13.17 -12.66 -1.71
C GLU A 73 -14.50 -11.99 -1.36
N ASN A 74 -15.45 -12.02 -2.30
CA ASN A 74 -16.82 -11.53 -2.11
C ASN A 74 -17.76 -12.69 -1.75
N GLU A 75 -19.04 -12.39 -1.41
CA GLU A 75 -20.02 -13.40 -1.07
C GLU A 75 -20.27 -14.39 -2.23
N ASP A 76 -20.39 -13.86 -3.46
CA ASP A 76 -20.83 -14.61 -4.63
C ASP A 76 -19.73 -14.88 -5.65
N SER A 77 -18.52 -14.28 -5.53
CA SER A 77 -17.49 -14.36 -6.56
C SER A 77 -16.07 -14.14 -6.03
N ASP A 78 -15.12 -14.72 -6.76
CA ASP A 78 -13.70 -14.40 -6.65
C ASP A 78 -13.35 -13.28 -7.65
N VAL A 79 -12.76 -12.20 -7.17
CA VAL A 79 -12.40 -11.03 -7.99
C VAL A 79 -11.42 -11.42 -9.10
N PHE A 80 -10.53 -12.38 -8.87
CA PHE A 80 -9.59 -12.85 -9.89
C PHE A 80 -10.31 -13.56 -11.06
N GLU A 81 -11.42 -14.27 -10.78
CA GLU A 81 -12.25 -14.85 -11.84
C GLU A 81 -12.95 -13.77 -12.68
N LEU A 82 -13.40 -12.66 -12.04
CA LEU A 82 -13.97 -11.53 -12.75
C LEU A 82 -12.93 -10.86 -13.68
N TYR A 83 -11.71 -10.64 -13.20
CA TYR A 83 -10.63 -10.10 -14.03
C TYR A 83 -10.22 -11.05 -15.15
N ALA A 84 -10.18 -12.36 -14.89
CA ALA A 84 -9.91 -13.34 -15.94
C ALA A 84 -10.93 -13.30 -17.06
N ALA A 85 -12.20 -13.07 -16.75
CA ALA A 85 -13.27 -12.93 -17.74
C ALA A 85 -13.12 -11.68 -18.63
N THR A 86 -12.54 -10.60 -18.13
CA THR A 86 -12.24 -9.39 -18.92
C THR A 86 -10.88 -9.45 -19.63
N GLY A 87 -10.04 -10.43 -19.31
CA GLY A 87 -8.65 -10.51 -19.77
C GLY A 87 -7.70 -9.53 -19.09
N ALA A 88 -8.09 -8.97 -17.96
CA ALA A 88 -7.25 -8.12 -17.13
C ALA A 88 -6.43 -8.96 -16.14
N ASP A 89 -5.29 -8.40 -15.73
CA ASP A 89 -4.40 -8.96 -14.71
C ASP A 89 -4.52 -8.08 -13.45
N GLY A 90 -5.25 -8.59 -12.46
CA GLY A 90 -5.48 -7.93 -11.18
C GLY A 90 -4.38 -8.24 -10.16
N ASN A 91 -4.03 -7.26 -9.34
CA ASN A 91 -3.06 -7.42 -8.26
C ASN A 91 -3.34 -6.46 -7.10
N ALA A 92 -2.69 -6.67 -5.96
CA ALA A 92 -2.66 -5.71 -4.87
C ALA A 92 -1.31 -5.72 -4.16
N MET A 93 -1.09 -4.72 -3.33
CA MET A 93 0.09 -4.65 -2.47
C MET A 93 -0.19 -3.79 -1.25
N THR A 94 0.33 -4.21 -0.10
CA THR A 94 0.33 -3.42 1.13
C THR A 94 1.73 -2.92 1.42
N GLY A 95 1.87 -1.61 1.51
CA GLY A 95 3.08 -0.92 1.93
C GLY A 95 3.10 -0.63 3.43
N PHE A 96 4.03 0.23 3.85
CA PHE A 96 4.05 0.75 5.21
C PHE A 96 2.95 1.79 5.45
N GLU A 97 2.60 2.59 4.44
CA GLU A 97 1.71 3.76 4.51
C GLU A 97 0.43 3.60 3.70
N ASP A 98 0.39 2.64 2.78
CA ASP A 98 -0.69 2.48 1.82
C ASP A 98 -1.01 1.02 1.52
N THR A 99 -2.23 0.79 1.03
CA THR A 99 -2.66 -0.43 0.36
C THR A 99 -3.22 -0.06 -1.00
N ILE A 100 -2.77 -0.75 -2.04
CA ILE A 100 -3.05 -0.44 -3.43
C ILE A 100 -3.68 -1.67 -4.09
N TYR A 101 -4.81 -1.49 -4.74
CA TYR A 101 -5.46 -2.46 -5.63
C TYR A 101 -5.32 -1.98 -7.05
N LEU A 102 -4.96 -2.85 -7.97
CA LEU A 102 -4.65 -2.44 -9.33
C LEU A 102 -5.00 -3.52 -10.35
N PHE A 103 -5.15 -3.10 -11.59
CA PHE A 103 -5.14 -4.02 -12.72
C PHE A 103 -4.40 -3.44 -13.93
N THR A 104 -3.97 -4.34 -14.81
CA THR A 104 -3.52 -4.00 -16.17
C THR A 104 -4.36 -4.74 -17.19
N CYS A 105 -4.68 -4.09 -18.29
CA CYS A 105 -5.38 -4.72 -19.41
C CYS A 105 -4.98 -4.10 -20.76
N THR A 106 -5.36 -4.74 -21.85
CA THR A 106 -5.27 -4.20 -23.20
C THR A 106 -6.66 -3.88 -23.74
N GLU A 107 -7.67 -4.68 -23.40
CA GLU A 107 -9.06 -4.59 -23.80
C GLU A 107 -9.96 -4.55 -22.57
N ASN A 108 -11.25 -4.28 -22.74
CA ASN A 108 -12.28 -4.31 -21.69
C ASN A 108 -11.91 -3.46 -20.46
N TYR A 109 -11.31 -2.28 -20.70
CA TYR A 109 -10.87 -1.41 -19.63
C TYR A 109 -12.02 -0.91 -18.75
N ALA A 110 -13.14 -0.50 -19.38
CA ALA A 110 -14.29 0.01 -18.66
C ALA A 110 -14.86 -1.04 -17.69
N GLU A 111 -15.02 -2.28 -18.15
CA GLU A 111 -15.47 -3.40 -17.32
C GLU A 111 -14.49 -3.71 -16.19
N SER A 112 -13.18 -3.70 -16.49
CA SER A 112 -12.14 -3.95 -15.49
C SER A 112 -12.08 -2.82 -14.45
N LEU A 113 -12.31 -1.56 -14.84
CA LEU A 113 -12.38 -0.43 -13.91
C LEU A 113 -13.59 -0.55 -12.98
N LYS A 114 -14.76 -0.94 -13.50
CA LYS A 114 -15.95 -1.20 -12.70
C LYS A 114 -15.68 -2.28 -11.64
N ILE A 115 -15.04 -3.39 -12.02
CA ILE A 115 -14.63 -4.44 -11.08
C ILE A 115 -13.77 -3.85 -9.98
N LEU A 116 -12.74 -3.03 -10.31
CA LEU A 116 -11.86 -2.42 -9.32
C LEU A 116 -12.62 -1.56 -8.32
N LEU A 117 -13.49 -0.69 -8.82
CA LEU A 117 -14.26 0.22 -7.97
C LEU A 117 -15.27 -0.52 -7.10
N ASP A 118 -15.93 -1.54 -7.65
CA ASP A 118 -16.99 -2.26 -6.96
C ASP A 118 -16.42 -3.12 -5.81
N PHE A 119 -15.41 -3.98 -6.07
CA PHE A 119 -14.95 -4.91 -5.05
C PHE A 119 -14.24 -4.22 -3.88
N VAL A 120 -13.52 -3.12 -4.13
CA VAL A 120 -12.87 -2.36 -3.05
C VAL A 120 -13.88 -1.71 -2.11
N GLN A 121 -15.12 -1.48 -2.58
CA GLN A 121 -16.20 -0.90 -1.80
C GLN A 121 -17.19 -1.92 -1.22
N ASP A 122 -16.96 -3.23 -1.41
CA ASP A 122 -17.89 -4.29 -1.00
C ASP A 122 -17.21 -5.34 -0.12
N PRO A 123 -16.87 -4.98 1.14
CA PRO A 123 -16.19 -5.88 2.06
C PRO A 123 -17.10 -7.01 2.53
N TYR A 124 -16.60 -8.24 2.45
CA TYR A 124 -17.29 -9.43 2.94
C TYR A 124 -16.41 -10.24 3.88
N PHE A 125 -16.60 -10.06 5.19
CA PHE A 125 -15.80 -10.74 6.23
C PHE A 125 -16.71 -11.57 7.13
N THR A 126 -16.56 -12.89 7.08
CA THR A 126 -17.19 -13.85 7.98
C THR A 126 -16.14 -14.55 8.83
N GLN A 127 -16.53 -15.16 9.93
CA GLN A 127 -15.59 -15.92 10.74
C GLN A 127 -14.93 -17.04 9.92
N GLU A 128 -15.70 -17.72 9.08
CA GLU A 128 -15.21 -18.83 8.27
C GLU A 128 -14.14 -18.38 7.26
N ASN A 129 -14.40 -17.29 6.52
CA ASN A 129 -13.45 -16.83 5.52
C ASN A 129 -12.22 -16.14 6.13
N VAL A 130 -12.35 -15.55 7.33
CA VAL A 130 -11.23 -15.03 8.09
C VAL A 130 -10.35 -16.16 8.62
N ASP A 131 -10.93 -17.20 9.23
CA ASP A 131 -10.16 -18.35 9.73
C ASP A 131 -9.40 -19.08 8.60
N LYS A 132 -10.01 -19.21 7.42
CA LYS A 132 -9.36 -19.78 6.23
C LYS A 132 -8.15 -18.95 5.81
N GLU A 133 -8.31 -17.64 5.70
CA GLU A 133 -7.26 -16.71 5.26
C GLU A 133 -6.10 -16.65 6.26
N GLN A 134 -6.39 -16.75 7.56
CA GLN A 134 -5.36 -16.82 8.59
C GLN A 134 -4.37 -17.97 8.34
N GLY A 135 -4.85 -19.10 7.86
CA GLY A 135 -4.01 -20.24 7.48
C GLY A 135 -3.10 -19.92 6.29
N ILE A 136 -3.63 -19.23 5.28
CA ILE A 136 -2.91 -18.86 4.04
C ILE A 136 -1.82 -17.83 4.37
N ILE A 137 -2.18 -16.73 5.02
CA ILE A 137 -1.23 -15.68 5.43
C ILE A 137 -0.19 -16.24 6.41
N GLY A 138 -0.59 -17.15 7.32
CA GLY A 138 0.34 -17.82 8.21
C GLY A 138 1.41 -18.65 7.48
N GLN A 139 1.11 -19.25 6.33
CA GLN A 139 2.10 -19.93 5.49
C GLN A 139 2.98 -18.92 4.74
N GLU A 140 2.41 -17.83 4.24
CA GLU A 140 3.16 -16.77 3.59
C GLU A 140 4.19 -16.14 4.55
N ILE A 141 3.79 -15.82 5.79
CA ILE A 141 4.69 -15.32 6.84
C ILE A 141 5.86 -16.30 7.02
N LYS A 142 5.60 -17.59 7.14
CA LYS A 142 6.68 -18.59 7.31
C LYS A 142 7.62 -18.62 6.10
N MET A 143 7.08 -18.58 4.88
CA MET A 143 7.90 -18.51 3.65
C MET A 143 8.75 -17.25 3.59
N THR A 144 8.20 -16.11 3.95
CA THR A 144 8.91 -14.82 3.89
C THR A 144 9.94 -14.67 5.01
N MET A 145 9.71 -15.28 6.18
CA MET A 145 10.70 -15.33 7.27
C MET A 145 11.98 -16.08 6.90
N ASP A 146 11.92 -17.00 5.95
CA ASP A 146 13.07 -17.75 5.44
C ASP A 146 13.87 -16.99 4.37
N LEU A 147 13.44 -15.77 3.99
CA LEU A 147 14.15 -14.93 3.03
C LEU A 147 15.23 -14.08 3.71
N PRO A 148 16.54 -14.35 3.46
CA PRO A 148 17.63 -13.70 4.17
C PRO A 148 17.64 -12.16 4.02
N ASN A 149 17.33 -11.65 2.84
CA ASN A 149 17.29 -10.21 2.58
C ASN A 149 16.16 -9.52 3.37
N ARG A 150 14.97 -10.14 3.42
CA ARG A 150 13.85 -9.63 4.21
C ARG A 150 14.18 -9.62 5.70
N LYS A 151 14.77 -10.71 6.19
CA LYS A 151 15.21 -10.82 7.58
C LYS A 151 16.24 -9.75 7.94
N CYS A 152 17.25 -9.54 7.09
CA CYS A 152 18.25 -8.49 7.27
C CYS A 152 17.60 -7.10 7.32
N PHE A 153 16.62 -6.82 6.45
CA PHE A 153 15.90 -5.55 6.40
C PHE A 153 15.09 -5.28 7.68
N PHE A 154 14.28 -6.24 8.15
CA PHE A 154 13.49 -6.06 9.37
C PHE A 154 14.36 -6.07 10.65
N ASN A 155 15.46 -6.82 10.66
CA ASN A 155 16.46 -6.71 11.73
C ASN A 155 17.08 -5.31 11.80
N LEU A 156 17.37 -4.70 10.64
CA LEU A 156 17.84 -3.32 10.56
C LEU A 156 16.79 -2.34 11.10
N LEU A 157 15.54 -2.45 10.69
CA LEU A 157 14.46 -1.59 11.20
C LEU A 157 14.27 -1.78 12.71
N GLY A 158 14.32 -3.02 13.22
CA GLY A 158 14.25 -3.31 14.65
C GLY A 158 15.46 -2.83 15.45
N ALA A 159 16.62 -2.63 14.80
CA ALA A 159 17.79 -2.00 15.41
C ALA A 159 17.70 -0.47 15.44
N LEU A 160 17.06 0.12 14.42
CA LEU A 160 16.90 1.56 14.31
C LEU A 160 15.76 2.09 15.20
N TYR A 161 14.61 1.40 15.23
CA TYR A 161 13.38 1.91 15.85
C TYR A 161 13.01 1.15 17.13
N ALA A 162 12.71 1.91 18.20
CA ALA A 162 12.32 1.37 19.49
C ALA A 162 10.83 1.03 19.56
N ALA A 163 9.99 1.93 19.13
CA ALA A 163 8.54 1.88 19.29
C ALA A 163 7.76 2.10 17.98
N HIS A 164 8.37 2.78 16.99
CA HIS A 164 7.67 3.10 15.75
C HIS A 164 7.24 1.83 14.99
N PRO A 165 5.98 1.75 14.49
CA PRO A 165 5.45 0.54 13.85
C PRO A 165 6.22 0.08 12.60
N VAL A 166 6.97 0.94 11.93
CA VAL A 166 7.82 0.60 10.77
C VAL A 166 8.79 -0.56 11.04
N ARG A 167 9.09 -0.83 12.31
CA ARG A 167 9.92 -1.96 12.73
C ARG A 167 9.26 -3.33 12.57
N ASN A 168 7.95 -3.36 12.44
CA ASN A 168 7.17 -4.59 12.31
C ASN A 168 7.11 -5.00 10.84
N ASP A 169 7.07 -6.30 10.60
CA ASP A 169 6.78 -6.83 9.26
C ASP A 169 5.36 -6.45 8.85
N ILE A 170 5.18 -6.03 7.59
CA ILE A 170 3.89 -5.62 7.03
C ILE A 170 2.87 -6.77 7.11
N ALA A 171 3.31 -8.01 6.89
CA ALA A 171 2.46 -9.19 7.04
C ALA A 171 2.18 -9.56 8.51
N GLY A 172 2.86 -8.92 9.46
CA GLY A 172 2.78 -9.25 10.88
C GLY A 172 3.51 -10.54 11.25
N THR A 173 3.05 -11.19 12.31
CA THR A 173 3.51 -12.50 12.76
C THR A 173 2.32 -13.45 12.88
N VAL A 174 2.58 -14.75 12.93
CA VAL A 174 1.52 -15.77 13.14
C VAL A 174 0.69 -15.46 14.40
N GLU A 175 1.35 -14.98 15.46
CA GLU A 175 0.71 -14.63 16.74
C GLU A 175 -0.11 -13.35 16.65
N SER A 176 0.35 -12.35 15.85
CA SER A 176 -0.39 -11.09 15.69
C SER A 176 -1.62 -11.28 14.82
N ILE A 177 -1.51 -11.98 13.69
CA ILE A 177 -2.65 -12.24 12.81
C ILE A 177 -3.71 -13.14 13.45
N ALA A 178 -3.34 -13.98 14.42
CA ALA A 178 -4.28 -14.79 15.18
C ALA A 178 -5.27 -13.98 16.06
N GLN A 179 -5.01 -12.67 16.24
CA GLN A 179 -5.87 -11.76 16.98
C GLN A 179 -6.88 -11.04 16.06
N ILE A 180 -6.79 -11.23 14.75
CA ILE A 180 -7.63 -10.56 13.77
C ILE A 180 -8.99 -11.26 13.71
N THR A 181 -10.06 -10.47 13.79
CA THR A 181 -11.44 -10.93 13.74
C THR A 181 -12.20 -10.18 12.64
N PRO A 182 -13.32 -10.73 12.14
CA PRO A 182 -14.17 -10.03 11.18
C PRO A 182 -14.57 -8.62 11.65
N GLU A 183 -14.93 -8.48 12.93
CA GLU A 183 -15.30 -7.19 13.50
C GLU A 183 -14.15 -6.19 13.43
N LEU A 184 -12.92 -6.63 13.73
CA LEU A 184 -11.75 -5.77 13.69
C LEU A 184 -11.41 -5.35 12.25
N LEU A 185 -11.55 -6.27 11.29
CA LEU A 185 -11.39 -5.97 9.87
C LEU A 185 -12.41 -4.94 9.39
N TYR A 186 -13.70 -5.10 9.72
CA TYR A 186 -14.73 -4.10 9.40
C TYR A 186 -14.42 -2.74 10.01
N ARG A 187 -13.95 -2.68 11.27
CA ARG A 187 -13.59 -1.41 11.90
C ARG A 187 -12.44 -0.71 11.19
N CYS A 188 -11.41 -1.45 10.77
CA CYS A 188 -10.32 -0.91 9.98
C CYS A 188 -10.78 -0.49 8.58
N TYR A 189 -11.59 -1.32 7.94
CA TYR A 189 -12.15 -1.02 6.63
C TYR A 189 -12.94 0.30 6.65
N TYR A 190 -13.92 0.44 7.53
CA TYR A 190 -14.72 1.67 7.61
C TYR A 190 -13.92 2.90 8.06
N ALA A 191 -12.79 2.72 8.74
CA ALA A 191 -11.92 3.83 9.09
C ALA A 191 -11.10 4.34 7.90
N PHE A 192 -10.53 3.45 7.12
CA PHE A 192 -9.49 3.79 6.14
C PHE A 192 -9.95 3.75 4.68
N TYR A 193 -10.96 2.93 4.34
CA TYR A 193 -11.49 2.81 2.98
C TYR A 193 -12.62 3.81 2.74
N ASN A 194 -12.35 5.05 3.09
CA ASN A 194 -13.19 6.19 2.84
C ASN A 194 -12.63 6.98 1.65
N LEU A 195 -13.46 7.40 0.70
CA LEU A 195 -13.01 8.05 -0.54
C LEU A 195 -12.18 9.31 -0.30
N HIS A 196 -12.38 10.03 0.83
CA HIS A 196 -11.54 11.16 1.24
C HIS A 196 -10.13 10.74 1.70
N ASN A 197 -9.93 9.46 2.05
CA ASN A 197 -8.65 8.88 2.41
C ASN A 197 -8.04 8.03 1.28
N MET A 198 -8.66 8.01 0.11
CA MET A 198 -8.29 7.19 -1.03
C MET A 198 -7.91 8.04 -2.24
N ALA A 199 -7.34 7.40 -3.25
CA ALA A 199 -7.05 8.02 -4.54
C ALA A 199 -7.14 6.99 -5.67
N LEU A 200 -7.66 7.42 -6.82
CA LEU A 200 -7.65 6.62 -8.05
C LEU A 200 -6.62 7.22 -9.02
N ALA A 201 -5.76 6.38 -9.60
CA ALA A 201 -4.91 6.80 -10.69
C ALA A 201 -5.04 5.85 -11.88
N VAL A 202 -5.19 6.42 -13.07
CA VAL A 202 -5.36 5.66 -14.31
C VAL A 202 -4.39 6.17 -15.38
N ALA A 203 -3.87 5.26 -16.19
CA ALA A 203 -2.97 5.61 -17.29
C ALA A 203 -3.21 4.72 -18.51
N GLY A 204 -3.19 5.30 -19.69
CA GLY A 204 -3.34 4.56 -20.94
C GLY A 204 -4.01 5.38 -22.04
N ASN A 205 -4.34 4.73 -23.13
CA ASN A 205 -5.19 5.32 -24.17
C ASN A 205 -6.65 5.26 -23.71
N LEU A 206 -7.05 6.28 -22.96
CA LEU A 206 -8.31 6.37 -22.22
C LEU A 206 -9.07 7.64 -22.64
N ASP A 207 -10.39 7.55 -22.62
CA ASP A 207 -11.26 8.72 -22.65
C ASP A 207 -11.46 9.22 -21.21
N VAL A 208 -11.15 10.49 -20.99
CA VAL A 208 -11.20 11.10 -19.65
C VAL A 208 -12.62 11.19 -19.13
N ASP A 209 -13.56 11.57 -19.99
CA ASP A 209 -14.98 11.74 -19.62
C ASP A 209 -15.62 10.36 -19.33
N GLU A 210 -15.23 9.32 -20.05
CA GLU A 210 -15.65 7.93 -19.77
C GLU A 210 -15.16 7.46 -18.39
N VAL A 211 -13.89 7.73 -18.04
CA VAL A 211 -13.33 7.37 -16.72
C VAL A 211 -14.12 8.05 -15.61
N ILE A 212 -14.38 9.35 -15.73
CA ILE A 212 -15.13 10.10 -14.70
C ILE A 212 -16.58 9.57 -14.62
N ALA A 213 -17.24 9.32 -15.74
CA ALA A 213 -18.60 8.79 -15.74
C ALA A 213 -18.69 7.41 -15.05
N ILE A 214 -17.71 6.53 -15.25
CA ILE A 214 -17.63 5.24 -14.55
C ILE A 214 -17.45 5.46 -13.04
N CYS A 215 -16.59 6.40 -12.64
CA CYS A 215 -16.40 6.72 -11.23
C CYS A 215 -17.69 7.25 -10.59
N ASP A 216 -18.39 8.15 -11.26
CA ASP A 216 -19.64 8.74 -10.74
C ASP A 216 -20.77 7.70 -10.63
N GLU A 217 -20.80 6.69 -11.51
CA GLU A 217 -21.77 5.61 -11.49
C GLU A 217 -21.50 4.56 -10.41
N HIS A 218 -20.21 4.20 -10.20
CA HIS A 218 -19.82 3.05 -9.37
C HIS A 218 -19.36 3.40 -7.96
N LEU A 219 -18.96 4.65 -7.72
CA LEU A 219 -18.49 5.05 -6.38
C LEU A 219 -19.67 5.45 -5.49
N LYS A 220 -19.72 4.84 -4.30
CA LYS A 220 -20.76 5.13 -3.31
C LYS A 220 -20.48 6.50 -2.65
N PRO A 221 -21.51 7.32 -2.38
CA PRO A 221 -21.32 8.55 -1.60
C PRO A 221 -20.77 8.24 -0.20
N CYS A 222 -19.87 9.07 0.29
CA CYS A 222 -19.38 8.97 1.66
C CYS A 222 -19.16 10.36 2.25
N GLU A 223 -19.24 10.46 3.57
CA GLU A 223 -18.87 11.66 4.31
C GLU A 223 -17.41 11.58 4.74
N ASP A 224 -16.75 12.74 4.80
CA ASP A 224 -15.39 12.82 5.35
C ASP A 224 -15.40 12.40 6.82
N MET A 225 -14.54 11.48 7.16
CA MET A 225 -14.42 10.94 8.51
C MET A 225 -13.20 11.57 9.20
N ASN A 226 -13.38 12.04 10.45
CA ASN A 226 -12.27 12.51 11.29
C ASN A 226 -11.40 11.32 11.71
N LEU A 227 -10.57 10.86 10.78
CA LEU A 227 -9.58 9.83 11.05
C LEU A 227 -8.28 10.47 11.55
N GLU A 228 -7.78 10.02 12.68
CA GLU A 228 -6.49 10.44 13.23
C GLU A 228 -5.63 9.20 13.49
N VAL A 229 -4.47 9.14 12.84
CA VAL A 229 -3.45 8.12 13.11
C VAL A 229 -2.42 8.69 14.08
N LYS A 230 -1.96 7.89 15.03
CA LYS A 230 -0.98 8.31 16.01
C LYS A 230 0.17 7.31 16.09
N PHE A 231 1.36 7.82 15.85
CA PHE A 231 2.59 7.07 16.11
C PHE A 231 3.11 7.32 17.53
N PRO A 232 3.75 6.33 18.16
CA PRO A 232 4.40 6.51 19.45
C PRO A 232 5.60 7.47 19.34
N GLU A 233 5.97 8.08 20.46
CA GLU A 233 7.22 8.83 20.53
C GLU A 233 8.40 7.90 20.29
N GLU A 234 9.29 8.31 19.42
CA GLU A 234 10.42 7.49 18.96
C GLU A 234 11.76 8.18 19.31
N PRO A 235 12.68 7.51 20.02
CA PRO A 235 14.00 8.07 20.30
C PRO A 235 14.75 8.44 19.03
N SER A 236 15.51 9.53 19.07
CA SER A 236 16.32 9.98 17.92
C SER A 236 17.52 9.07 17.60
N LEU A 237 17.99 8.30 18.58
CA LEU A 237 19.13 7.38 18.42
C LEU A 237 18.64 5.96 18.12
N PRO A 238 19.40 5.16 17.35
CA PRO A 238 19.15 3.75 17.17
C PRO A 238 19.11 2.98 18.50
N VAL A 239 18.28 1.93 18.54
CA VAL A 239 18.13 1.06 19.73
C VAL A 239 19.36 0.19 19.94
N LYS A 240 19.90 -0.34 18.82
CA LYS A 240 21.04 -1.25 18.82
C LYS A 240 22.04 -0.82 17.74
N PRO A 241 23.35 -0.82 18.05
CA PRO A 241 24.37 -0.49 17.06
C PRO A 241 24.64 -1.61 16.06
N LEU A 242 24.33 -2.87 16.42
CA LEU A 242 24.56 -4.04 15.60
C LEU A 242 23.53 -5.14 15.95
N VAL A 243 23.05 -5.83 14.91
CA VAL A 243 22.32 -7.09 15.02
C VAL A 243 22.97 -8.09 14.09
N GLU A 244 23.31 -9.25 14.62
CA GLU A 244 23.86 -10.38 13.85
C GLU A 244 22.92 -11.57 13.98
N GLU A 245 22.68 -12.23 12.86
CA GLU A 245 21.86 -13.45 12.81
C GLU A 245 22.55 -14.47 11.90
N HIS A 246 22.56 -15.72 12.31
CA HIS A 246 23.09 -16.82 11.51
C HIS A 246 22.01 -17.37 10.60
N PHE A 247 22.30 -17.37 9.31
CA PHE A 247 21.39 -17.83 8.27
C PHE A 247 22.13 -18.72 7.28
N SER A 248 21.43 -19.66 6.64
CA SER A 248 22.03 -20.52 5.62
C SER A 248 22.18 -19.74 4.30
N VAL A 249 23.25 -18.96 4.18
CA VAL A 249 23.57 -18.15 3.00
C VAL A 249 24.97 -18.44 2.50
N GLY A 250 25.16 -18.40 1.17
CA GLY A 250 26.47 -18.60 0.56
C GLY A 250 27.40 -17.38 0.69
N VAL A 251 26.83 -16.19 0.87
CA VAL A 251 27.59 -14.93 1.05
C VAL A 251 26.90 -14.12 2.17
N PRO A 252 27.69 -13.53 3.09
CA PRO A 252 27.12 -12.66 4.13
C PRO A 252 26.33 -11.51 3.52
N ILE A 253 25.16 -11.22 4.11
CA ILE A 253 24.32 -10.07 3.77
C ILE A 253 24.53 -9.02 4.83
N PHE A 254 24.79 -7.79 4.40
CA PHE A 254 25.07 -6.68 5.30
C PHE A 254 24.24 -5.46 4.90
N SER A 255 23.61 -4.81 5.88
CA SER A 255 22.85 -3.58 5.71
C SER A 255 23.28 -2.54 6.75
N ILE A 256 23.41 -1.29 6.32
CA ILE A 256 23.66 -0.14 7.21
C ILE A 256 22.46 0.80 7.09
N GLY A 257 21.94 1.25 8.23
CA GLY A 257 20.87 2.24 8.29
C GLY A 257 21.28 3.46 9.12
N PHE A 258 20.76 4.60 8.72
CA PHE A 258 20.92 5.86 9.44
C PHE A 258 19.53 6.42 9.77
N LYS A 259 19.34 6.78 11.03
CA LYS A 259 18.11 7.42 11.49
C LYS A 259 18.25 8.92 11.35
N CYS A 260 17.39 9.53 10.54
CA CYS A 260 17.34 10.97 10.35
C CYS A 260 16.22 11.58 11.21
N ALA A 261 16.36 12.86 11.52
CA ALA A 261 15.25 13.63 12.07
C ALA A 261 14.12 13.77 11.00
N PRO A 262 12.86 13.82 11.42
CA PRO A 262 11.77 14.11 10.50
C PRO A 262 11.99 15.41 9.74
N TYR A 263 11.67 15.42 8.47
CA TYR A 263 11.68 16.62 7.63
C TYR A 263 10.25 17.13 7.43
N ALA A 264 10.13 18.43 7.21
CA ALA A 264 8.86 19.03 6.79
C ALA A 264 8.51 18.61 5.35
N ASP A 265 7.22 18.54 5.03
CA ASP A 265 6.70 18.00 3.76
C ASP A 265 7.24 18.75 2.52
N ASP A 266 7.46 20.06 2.64
CA ASP A 266 7.97 20.90 1.56
C ASP A 266 9.44 20.62 1.18
N VAL A 267 10.20 19.95 2.05
CA VAL A 267 11.62 19.62 1.82
C VAL A 267 11.91 18.12 1.74
N ILE A 268 10.95 17.26 2.09
CA ILE A 268 11.18 15.81 2.20
C ILE A 268 11.69 15.21 0.89
N VAL A 269 11.05 15.52 -0.25
CA VAL A 269 11.45 15.03 -1.58
C VAL A 269 12.88 15.46 -1.94
N LYS A 270 13.24 16.71 -1.62
CA LYS A 270 14.60 17.20 -1.85
C LYS A 270 15.60 16.43 -1.02
N LYS A 271 15.29 16.17 0.25
CA LYS A 271 16.15 15.41 1.17
C LYS A 271 16.31 13.95 0.76
N GLU A 272 15.26 13.33 0.27
CA GLU A 272 15.32 12.00 -0.31
C GLU A 272 16.26 11.93 -1.52
N VAL A 273 16.11 12.86 -2.46
CA VAL A 273 17.00 12.95 -3.63
C VAL A 273 18.45 13.20 -3.21
N GLU A 274 18.70 14.12 -2.26
CA GLU A 274 20.04 14.37 -1.70
C GLU A 274 20.65 13.12 -1.08
N ALA A 275 19.87 12.36 -0.29
CA ALA A 275 20.30 11.10 0.32
C ALA A 275 20.62 10.02 -0.73
N ASN A 276 19.76 9.88 -1.75
CA ASN A 276 19.97 8.92 -2.84
C ASN A 276 21.23 9.24 -3.66
N ILE A 277 21.50 10.52 -3.95
CA ILE A 277 22.72 10.94 -4.61
C ILE A 277 23.94 10.62 -3.73
N LEU A 278 23.89 10.96 -2.44
CA LEU A 278 24.98 10.69 -1.50
C LEU A 278 25.26 9.18 -1.42
N LEU A 279 24.24 8.35 -1.24
CA LEU A 279 24.39 6.89 -1.20
C LEU A 279 24.96 6.35 -2.52
N SER A 280 24.54 6.87 -3.65
CA SER A 280 25.07 6.49 -4.97
C SER A 280 26.54 6.87 -5.14
N LEU A 281 26.97 8.01 -4.60
CA LEU A 281 28.37 8.42 -4.61
C LEU A 281 29.24 7.57 -3.68
N LEU A 282 28.72 7.21 -2.51
CA LEU A 282 29.47 6.42 -1.50
C LEU A 282 29.51 4.93 -1.83
N ALA A 283 28.40 4.33 -2.20
CA ALA A 283 28.24 2.87 -2.35
C ALA A 283 27.71 2.42 -3.71
N GLY A 284 27.53 3.32 -4.68
CA GLY A 284 27.10 2.97 -6.04
C GLY A 284 28.20 2.22 -6.80
N LYS A 285 27.81 1.55 -7.90
CA LYS A 285 28.70 0.69 -8.74
C LYS A 285 30.01 1.35 -9.20
N MET A 286 30.06 2.68 -9.26
CA MET A 286 31.23 3.45 -9.65
C MET A 286 32.09 3.88 -8.46
N SER A 287 31.65 3.62 -7.23
CA SER A 287 32.37 4.06 -6.03
C SER A 287 33.51 3.08 -5.67
N PRO A 288 34.54 3.58 -4.96
CA PRO A 288 35.61 2.72 -4.44
C PRO A 288 35.10 1.65 -3.44
N LEU A 289 34.01 1.91 -2.73
CA LEU A 289 33.44 0.95 -1.77
C LEU A 289 32.75 -0.25 -2.44
N TYR A 290 32.35 -0.11 -3.72
CA TYR A 290 31.72 -1.21 -4.46
C TYR A 290 32.73 -2.19 -5.05
N LYS A 291 33.98 -1.76 -5.25
CA LYS A 291 35.09 -2.54 -5.84
C LYS A 291 35.80 -3.33 -4.77
#